data_911bdad761725ca72bcde123ad339c5e
#
_entry.id   911bdad761725ca72bcde123ad339c5e
#
_cell.length_a   1.000
_cell.length_b   1.000
_cell.length_c   1.000
_cell.angle_alpha   90.00
_cell.angle_beta   90.00
_cell.angle_gamma   90.00
#
_symmetry.space_group_name_H-M   'P 1'
#
loop_
_entity.id
_entity.type
_entity.pdbx_description
1 polymer ?
#
loop_
_entity_poly.entity_id
_entity_poly.type
_entity_poly.pdbx_seq_one_letter_code
_entity_poly.pdbx_strand_id
1 'polypeptide(L)'
;MPEITTIFNDGRADADIITALQEKSVEVREWTTELIKLYEPTEHTIVRDKQTRKDKVRSDGTTDVAARIYLGLEKLLVSRITSFMFANPPKRLYHNTEENDTRKNIAKAIELIYKHARIDSENIKRGKAYFASCEVFTIWYTVESPNTLYGFPSKYKLKCKSYSPMDGVKLYPLLDERDDMIAMSFEYTKKRGAESISFFETYTADKHYLWEQSGTGWKRIVDGEKISIMKIPGVYNWRPEPFY
;
A
#
# COMPACT_ATOMS: atom_id res chain seq x y z
N MET A 1 -11.90 18.93 14.50
CA MET A 1 -11.37 17.56 14.29
C MET A 1 -12.45 16.57 14.61
N PRO A 2 -12.78 15.64 13.77
CA PRO A 2 -13.37 14.43 14.27
C PRO A 2 -12.25 13.69 15.00
N GLU A 3 -12.27 13.75 16.31
CA GLU A 3 -11.37 12.93 17.11
C GLU A 3 -11.59 11.47 16.73
N ILE A 4 -10.51 10.70 16.59
CA ILE A 4 -10.57 9.24 16.40
C ILE A 4 -11.55 8.60 17.39
N THR A 5 -11.61 9.12 18.61
CA THR A 5 -12.56 8.74 19.66
C THR A 5 -14.02 8.84 19.23
N THR A 6 -14.40 9.80 18.36
CA THR A 6 -15.78 9.90 17.86
C THR A 6 -16.11 8.87 16.79
N ILE A 7 -15.12 8.38 16.05
CA ILE A 7 -15.32 7.34 15.05
C ILE A 7 -15.48 5.97 15.74
N PHE A 8 -14.65 5.70 16.75
CA PHE A 8 -14.64 4.44 17.51
C PHE A 8 -15.44 4.48 18.81
N ASN A 9 -16.51 5.29 18.86
CA ASN A 9 -17.37 5.36 20.04
C ASN A 9 -18.04 4.01 20.34
N ASP A 10 -18.11 3.68 21.62
CA ASP A 10 -18.83 2.50 22.11
C ASP A 10 -20.30 2.54 21.68
N GLY A 11 -20.74 1.51 20.96
CA GLY A 11 -22.11 1.38 20.46
C GLY A 11 -22.33 1.73 19.00
N ARG A 12 -21.32 2.22 18.26
CA ARG A 12 -21.43 2.42 16.82
C ARG A 12 -21.30 1.11 16.06
N ALA A 13 -22.13 0.88 15.04
CA ALA A 13 -22.07 -0.33 14.22
C ALA A 13 -20.75 -0.36 13.41
N ASP A 14 -20.20 -1.56 13.22
CA ASP A 14 -18.93 -1.75 12.48
C ASP A 14 -18.99 -1.17 11.06
N ALA A 15 -20.12 -1.32 10.37
CA ALA A 15 -20.33 -0.76 9.04
C ALA A 15 -20.23 0.78 9.04
N ASP A 16 -20.79 1.45 10.06
CA ASP A 16 -20.76 2.90 10.18
C ASP A 16 -19.35 3.42 10.51
N ILE A 17 -18.57 2.65 11.27
CA ILE A 17 -17.16 2.98 11.55
C ILE A 17 -16.35 2.91 10.26
N ILE A 18 -16.49 1.82 9.50
CA ILE A 18 -15.79 1.63 8.22
C ILE A 18 -16.18 2.72 7.23
N THR A 19 -17.48 2.99 7.09
CA THR A 19 -17.98 4.05 6.21
C THR A 19 -17.39 5.42 6.59
N ALA A 20 -17.37 5.75 7.89
CA ALA A 20 -16.78 7.01 8.35
C ALA A 20 -15.27 7.12 8.07
N LEU A 21 -14.52 6.01 8.18
CA LEU A 21 -13.10 5.98 7.82
C LEU A 21 -12.88 6.13 6.31
N GLN A 22 -13.77 5.56 5.50
CA GLN A 22 -13.71 5.65 4.05
C GLN A 22 -14.03 7.06 3.54
N GLU A 23 -15.06 7.70 4.09
CA GLU A 23 -15.50 9.05 3.69
C GLU A 23 -14.52 10.15 4.06
N LYS A 24 -13.80 9.98 5.17
CA LYS A 24 -12.83 10.97 5.67
C LYS A 24 -11.43 10.84 5.09
N SER A 25 -11.18 9.83 4.29
CA SER A 25 -9.87 9.67 3.65
C SER A 25 -9.66 10.69 2.54
N VAL A 26 -8.40 11.03 2.27
CA VAL A 26 -8.00 11.93 1.19
C VAL A 26 -8.48 11.40 -0.18
N GLU A 27 -9.00 12.28 -1.03
CA GLU A 27 -9.55 11.97 -2.35
C GLU A 27 -8.47 11.69 -3.42
N VAL A 28 -7.52 10.82 -3.13
CA VAL A 28 -6.49 10.41 -4.12
C VAL A 28 -6.99 9.29 -5.05
N ARG A 29 -8.05 8.59 -4.65
CA ARG A 29 -8.50 7.35 -5.28
C ARG A 29 -9.02 7.46 -6.70
N GLU A 30 -9.69 8.55 -7.08
CA GLU A 30 -10.19 8.72 -8.45
C GLU A 30 -9.01 8.76 -9.43
N TRP A 31 -8.02 9.60 -9.14
CA TRP A 31 -6.77 9.67 -9.91
C TRP A 31 -6.04 8.35 -9.97
N THR A 32 -5.91 7.67 -8.84
CA THR A 32 -5.25 6.37 -8.73
C THR A 32 -5.86 5.34 -9.64
N THR A 33 -7.18 5.26 -9.69
CA THR A 33 -7.91 4.32 -10.55
C THR A 33 -7.66 4.60 -12.03
N GLU A 34 -7.67 5.87 -12.44
CA GLU A 34 -7.36 6.28 -13.82
C GLU A 34 -5.91 5.95 -14.20
N LEU A 35 -4.96 6.25 -13.32
CA LEU A 35 -3.54 5.98 -13.57
C LEU A 35 -3.24 4.49 -13.71
N ILE A 36 -3.89 3.64 -12.91
CA ILE A 36 -3.75 2.17 -13.03
C ILE A 36 -4.27 1.69 -14.38
N LYS A 37 -5.40 2.24 -14.87
CA LYS A 37 -5.93 1.91 -16.20
C LYS A 37 -4.97 2.34 -17.32
N LEU A 38 -4.31 3.49 -17.17
CA LEU A 38 -3.30 3.95 -18.12
C LEU A 38 -2.04 3.07 -18.08
N TYR A 39 -1.64 2.63 -16.89
CA TYR A 39 -0.46 1.78 -16.71
C TYR A 39 -0.65 0.35 -17.25
N GLU A 40 -1.86 -0.22 -17.15
CA GLU A 40 -2.14 -1.59 -17.57
C GLU A 40 -2.54 -1.65 -19.07
N PRO A 41 -1.77 -2.35 -19.92
CA PRO A 41 -1.99 -2.37 -21.37
C PRO A 41 -3.39 -2.79 -21.79
N THR A 42 -4.01 -3.74 -21.07
CA THR A 42 -5.35 -4.27 -21.37
C THR A 42 -6.47 -3.34 -20.91
N GLU A 43 -6.19 -2.48 -19.94
CA GLU A 43 -7.15 -1.56 -19.35
C GLU A 43 -7.06 -0.15 -19.94
N HIS A 44 -6.02 0.11 -20.73
CA HIS A 44 -5.76 1.42 -21.30
C HIS A 44 -6.92 1.88 -22.18
N THR A 45 -7.29 3.16 -22.07
CA THR A 45 -8.44 3.75 -22.76
C THR A 45 -8.39 3.55 -24.27
N ILE A 46 -7.22 3.63 -24.92
CA ILE A 46 -7.02 3.37 -26.34
C ILE A 46 -7.47 1.96 -26.75
N VAL A 47 -7.29 0.97 -25.85
CA VAL A 47 -7.66 -0.43 -26.13
C VAL A 47 -9.15 -0.67 -25.85
N ARG A 48 -9.67 -0.11 -24.76
CA ARG A 48 -11.06 -0.31 -24.31
C ARG A 48 -12.07 0.59 -24.98
N ASP A 49 -11.71 1.83 -25.25
CA ASP A 49 -12.65 2.81 -25.81
C ASP A 49 -12.82 2.61 -27.30
N LYS A 50 -13.91 1.92 -27.66
CA LYS A 50 -14.34 1.73 -29.05
C LYS A 50 -14.89 2.99 -29.71
N GLN A 51 -15.16 4.05 -28.93
CA GLN A 51 -15.70 5.30 -29.48
C GLN A 51 -14.60 6.18 -30.07
N THR A 52 -13.45 6.21 -29.45
CA THR A 52 -12.29 6.98 -29.95
C THR A 52 -11.77 6.42 -31.27
N ARG A 53 -11.84 5.10 -31.47
CA ARG A 53 -11.45 4.46 -32.73
C ARG A 53 -12.49 3.40 -33.07
N LYS A 54 -13.51 3.84 -33.79
CA LYS A 54 -14.67 3.00 -34.16
C LYS A 54 -14.27 1.89 -35.12
N ASP A 55 -14.87 0.73 -34.92
CA ASP A 55 -14.85 -0.35 -35.90
C ASP A 55 -15.62 0.09 -37.16
N LYS A 56 -15.16 -0.28 -38.35
CA LYS A 56 -15.80 0.07 -39.61
C LYS A 56 -16.77 -1.00 -40.04
N VAL A 57 -18.03 -0.65 -40.16
CA VAL A 57 -19.04 -1.54 -40.70
C VAL A 57 -19.01 -1.43 -42.25
N ARG A 58 -18.83 -2.54 -42.92
CA ARG A 58 -18.87 -2.65 -44.39
C ARG A 58 -20.31 -2.67 -44.89
N SER A 59 -20.47 -2.42 -46.19
CA SER A 59 -21.78 -2.44 -46.87
C SER A 59 -22.46 -3.82 -46.88
N ASP A 60 -21.68 -4.89 -46.70
CA ASP A 60 -22.16 -6.28 -46.58
C ASP A 60 -22.57 -6.67 -45.16
N GLY A 61 -22.50 -5.72 -44.17
CA GLY A 61 -22.84 -5.96 -42.79
C GLY A 61 -21.67 -6.55 -41.96
N THR A 62 -20.54 -6.85 -42.54
CA THR A 62 -19.35 -7.32 -41.81
C THR A 62 -18.66 -6.15 -41.13
N THR A 63 -18.00 -6.41 -40.01
CA THR A 63 -17.31 -5.39 -39.22
C THR A 63 -15.79 -5.58 -39.31
N ASP A 64 -15.11 -4.55 -39.82
CA ASP A 64 -13.65 -4.45 -39.70
C ASP A 64 -13.29 -3.90 -38.35
N VAL A 65 -12.65 -4.73 -37.53
CA VAL A 65 -12.22 -4.33 -36.21
C VAL A 65 -11.00 -3.41 -36.30
N ALA A 66 -11.11 -2.22 -35.75
CA ALA A 66 -9.98 -1.27 -35.71
C ALA A 66 -8.84 -1.82 -34.86
N ALA A 67 -7.60 -1.76 -35.34
CA ALA A 67 -6.43 -2.09 -34.56
C ALA A 67 -6.25 -1.02 -33.51
N ARG A 68 -6.28 -1.44 -32.22
CA ARG A 68 -6.07 -0.61 -31.04
C ARG A 68 -4.77 -1.08 -30.38
N ILE A 69 -3.71 -0.33 -30.56
CA ILE A 69 -2.37 -0.72 -30.13
C ILE A 69 -1.94 0.24 -29.02
N TYR A 70 -1.58 -0.33 -27.87
CA TYR A 70 -0.96 0.37 -26.75
C TYR A 70 0.55 0.14 -26.77
N LEU A 71 1.32 1.22 -26.72
CA LEU A 71 2.78 1.15 -26.79
C LEU A 71 3.46 0.97 -25.43
N GLY A 72 2.71 1.02 -24.31
CA GLY A 72 3.24 0.80 -22.95
C GLY A 72 4.25 1.84 -22.48
N LEU A 73 4.12 3.08 -22.94
CA LEU A 73 5.06 4.16 -22.63
C LEU A 73 5.06 4.46 -21.13
N GLU A 74 3.91 4.49 -20.49
CA GLU A 74 3.74 4.72 -19.05
C GLU A 74 4.46 3.63 -18.23
N LYS A 75 4.30 2.38 -18.63
CA LYS A 75 4.98 1.23 -18.00
C LYS A 75 6.50 1.30 -18.16
N LEU A 76 6.96 1.73 -19.34
CA LEU A 76 8.37 1.92 -19.62
C LEU A 76 8.94 3.06 -18.76
N LEU A 77 8.22 4.18 -18.66
CA LEU A 77 8.63 5.36 -17.88
C LEU A 77 8.73 5.03 -16.39
N VAL A 78 7.71 4.41 -15.82
CA VAL A 78 7.73 3.94 -14.42
C VAL A 78 8.88 2.97 -14.16
N SER A 79 9.13 2.03 -15.08
CA SER A 79 10.24 1.08 -14.97
C SER A 79 11.60 1.79 -14.98
N ARG A 80 11.76 2.77 -15.86
CA ARG A 80 13.01 3.56 -15.99
C ARG A 80 13.28 4.40 -14.76
N ILE A 81 12.29 5.16 -14.27
CA ILE A 81 12.41 5.98 -13.06
C ILE A 81 12.74 5.10 -11.85
N THR A 82 12.01 4.00 -11.67
CA THR A 82 12.26 3.06 -10.56
C THR A 82 13.65 2.47 -10.63
N SER A 83 14.12 2.08 -11.82
CA SER A 83 15.46 1.53 -12.00
C SER A 83 16.53 2.58 -11.71
N PHE A 84 16.31 3.83 -12.13
CA PHE A 84 17.23 4.91 -11.85
C PHE A 84 17.38 5.18 -10.35
N MET A 85 16.28 5.14 -9.60
CA MET A 85 16.28 5.41 -8.15
C MET A 85 16.81 4.25 -7.31
N PHE A 86 16.51 3.01 -7.68
CA PHE A 86 16.70 1.84 -6.83
C PHE A 86 17.58 0.73 -7.44
N ALA A 87 18.19 0.93 -8.61
CA ALA A 87 19.11 -0.05 -9.21
C ALA A 87 20.31 -0.33 -8.29
N ASN A 88 20.79 0.71 -7.63
CA ASN A 88 21.80 0.57 -6.58
C ASN A 88 21.12 0.73 -5.22
N PRO A 89 21.25 -0.25 -4.32
CA PRO A 89 20.72 -0.12 -2.97
C PRO A 89 21.26 1.13 -2.26
N PRO A 90 20.42 1.89 -1.55
CA PRO A 90 20.88 3.06 -0.80
C PRO A 90 21.93 2.66 0.24
N LYS A 91 23.06 3.36 0.24
CA LYS A 91 24.06 3.19 1.29
C LYS A 91 23.55 3.83 2.60
N ARG A 92 23.56 3.04 3.66
CA ARG A 92 23.19 3.50 5.01
C ARG A 92 24.46 3.87 5.76
N LEU A 93 24.51 5.10 6.24
CA LEU A 93 25.63 5.60 7.02
C LEU A 93 25.19 5.74 8.48
N TYR A 94 26.01 5.21 9.37
CA TYR A 94 25.79 5.29 10.82
C TYR A 94 26.87 6.16 11.44
N HIS A 95 26.47 7.22 12.14
CA HIS A 95 27.42 8.12 12.80
C HIS A 95 27.94 7.54 14.11
N ASN A 96 29.20 7.85 14.42
CA ASN A 96 29.87 7.51 15.68
C ASN A 96 29.87 6.01 16.02
N THR A 97 29.93 5.16 15.00
CA THR A 97 30.00 3.70 15.19
C THR A 97 31.40 3.19 15.51
N GLU A 98 32.44 3.95 15.15
CA GLU A 98 33.83 3.52 15.33
C GLU A 98 34.31 3.69 16.78
N GLU A 99 33.71 4.62 17.54
CA GLU A 99 34.13 4.96 18.89
C GLU A 99 33.53 4.07 19.98
N ASN A 100 32.51 3.25 19.64
CA ASN A 100 31.77 2.47 20.63
C ASN A 100 31.30 1.13 20.05
N ASP A 101 31.78 0.03 20.63
CA ASP A 101 31.42 -1.33 20.21
C ASP A 101 29.91 -1.62 20.31
N THR A 102 29.22 -1.05 21.28
CA THR A 102 27.76 -1.20 21.38
C THR A 102 27.05 -0.57 20.16
N ARG A 103 27.44 0.64 19.75
CA ARG A 103 26.88 1.31 18.56
C ARG A 103 27.19 0.56 17.29
N LYS A 104 28.40 0.03 17.17
CA LYS A 104 28.80 -0.83 16.05
C LYS A 104 27.96 -2.10 15.96
N ASN A 105 27.70 -2.76 17.08
CA ASN A 105 26.83 -3.94 17.12
C ASN A 105 25.38 -3.61 16.78
N ILE A 106 24.85 -2.48 17.25
CA ILE A 106 23.50 -2.01 16.89
C ILE A 106 23.42 -1.72 15.38
N ALA A 107 24.38 -1.00 14.80
CA ALA A 107 24.40 -0.73 13.36
C ALA A 107 24.41 -2.02 12.54
N LYS A 108 25.24 -2.99 12.96
CA LYS A 108 25.28 -4.32 12.32
C LYS A 108 23.95 -5.07 12.43
N ALA A 109 23.30 -4.99 13.59
CA ALA A 109 21.98 -5.59 13.79
C ALA A 109 20.89 -4.93 12.89
N ILE A 110 20.92 -3.61 12.75
CA ILE A 110 20.00 -2.88 11.85
C ILE A 110 20.22 -3.31 10.40
N GLU A 111 21.45 -3.43 9.95
CA GLU A 111 21.76 -3.94 8.58
C GLU A 111 21.23 -5.35 8.36
N LEU A 112 21.38 -6.23 9.35
CA LEU A 112 20.83 -7.59 9.27
C LEU A 112 19.28 -7.58 9.25
N ILE A 113 18.65 -6.71 10.02
CA ILE A 113 17.18 -6.51 9.99
C ILE A 113 16.73 -6.11 8.58
N TYR A 114 17.34 -5.09 7.98
CA TYR A 114 17.01 -4.65 6.63
C TYR A 114 17.23 -5.73 5.57
N LYS A 115 18.35 -6.45 5.67
CA LYS A 115 18.65 -7.58 4.78
C LYS A 115 17.59 -8.69 4.88
N HIS A 116 17.23 -9.10 6.10
CA HIS A 116 16.23 -10.15 6.32
C HIS A 116 14.80 -9.70 6.04
N ALA A 117 14.49 -8.41 6.19
CA ALA A 117 13.24 -7.80 5.76
C ALA A 117 13.16 -7.57 4.23
N ARG A 118 14.26 -7.81 3.49
CA ARG A 118 14.36 -7.61 2.02
C ARG A 118 14.02 -6.19 1.58
N ILE A 119 14.47 -5.20 2.34
CA ILE A 119 14.10 -3.79 2.15
C ILE A 119 14.43 -3.28 0.75
N ASP A 120 15.55 -3.71 0.15
CA ASP A 120 15.94 -3.25 -1.18
C ASP A 120 14.97 -3.75 -2.27
N SER A 121 14.48 -4.98 -2.15
CA SER A 121 13.40 -5.50 -3.03
C SER A 121 12.07 -4.78 -2.79
N GLU A 122 11.74 -4.48 -1.54
CA GLU A 122 10.53 -3.72 -1.19
C GLU A 122 10.61 -2.26 -1.66
N ASN A 123 11.81 -1.64 -1.70
CA ASN A 123 12.01 -0.31 -2.26
C ASN A 123 11.69 -0.27 -3.76
N ILE A 124 12.09 -1.29 -4.52
CA ILE A 124 11.77 -1.38 -5.96
C ILE A 124 10.26 -1.53 -6.16
N LYS A 125 9.60 -2.40 -5.40
CA LYS A 125 8.13 -2.57 -5.48
C LYS A 125 7.41 -1.28 -5.12
N ARG A 126 7.81 -0.65 -4.02
CA ARG A 126 7.28 0.61 -3.52
C ARG A 126 7.43 1.74 -4.53
N GLY A 127 8.62 1.87 -5.13
CA GLY A 127 8.87 2.84 -6.19
C GLY A 127 7.96 2.61 -7.40
N LYS A 128 7.84 1.38 -7.90
CA LYS A 128 6.93 1.06 -8.99
C LYS A 128 5.48 1.41 -8.66
N ALA A 129 5.01 1.02 -7.48
CA ALA A 129 3.66 1.29 -7.03
C ALA A 129 3.41 2.82 -6.92
N TYR A 130 4.33 3.54 -6.29
CA TYR A 130 4.22 4.99 -6.11
C TYR A 130 4.21 5.76 -7.44
N PHE A 131 5.08 5.40 -8.37
CA PHE A 131 5.12 6.06 -9.69
C PHE A 131 3.94 5.68 -10.58
N ALA A 132 3.37 4.49 -10.41
CA ALA A 132 2.23 4.03 -11.23
C ALA A 132 0.87 4.47 -10.68
N SER A 133 0.70 4.57 -9.35
CA SER A 133 -0.59 4.84 -8.71
C SER A 133 -0.61 6.06 -7.80
N CYS A 134 0.47 6.82 -7.71
CA CYS A 134 0.64 8.01 -6.86
C CYS A 134 0.49 7.77 -5.36
N GLU A 135 0.23 6.54 -4.91
CA GLU A 135 0.14 6.24 -3.49
C GLU A 135 0.67 4.85 -3.13
N VAL A 136 1.28 4.75 -1.96
CA VAL A 136 1.76 3.50 -1.38
C VAL A 136 1.83 3.61 0.15
N PHE A 137 1.37 2.57 0.83
CA PHE A 137 1.51 2.43 2.27
C PHE A 137 2.50 1.32 2.60
N THR A 138 3.44 1.60 3.48
CA THR A 138 4.44 0.64 3.94
C THR A 138 4.29 0.42 5.44
N ILE A 139 4.14 -0.82 5.84
CA ILE A 139 4.00 -1.22 7.24
C ILE A 139 5.18 -2.09 7.67
N TRP A 140 5.67 -1.86 8.90
CA TRP A 140 6.58 -2.72 9.61
C TRP A 140 5.82 -3.47 10.70
N TYR A 141 6.01 -4.76 10.80
CA TYR A 141 5.36 -5.59 11.80
C TYR A 141 6.27 -6.69 12.32
N THR A 142 6.02 -7.12 13.54
CA THR A 142 6.74 -8.20 14.18
C THR A 142 5.96 -9.51 14.08
N VAL A 143 6.71 -10.60 13.92
CA VAL A 143 6.17 -11.96 13.99
C VAL A 143 6.92 -12.69 15.08
N GLU A 144 6.21 -13.32 16.01
CA GLU A 144 6.84 -14.16 17.03
C GLU A 144 7.48 -15.38 16.35
N SER A 145 8.80 -15.37 16.31
CA SER A 145 9.63 -16.39 15.68
C SER A 145 11.03 -16.29 16.28
N PRO A 146 11.34 -17.09 17.32
CA PRO A 146 12.66 -17.08 17.95
C PRO A 146 13.76 -17.34 16.92
N ASN A 147 14.76 -16.48 16.90
CA ASN A 147 15.83 -16.53 15.90
C ASN A 147 17.12 -15.83 16.38
N THR A 148 18.20 -16.05 15.64
CA THR A 148 19.51 -15.40 15.85
C THR A 148 19.96 -14.60 14.62
N LEU A 149 19.03 -14.26 13.72
CA LEU A 149 19.32 -13.63 12.43
C LEU A 149 19.96 -12.25 12.53
N TYR A 150 19.80 -11.58 13.66
CA TYR A 150 20.25 -10.20 13.87
C TYR A 150 21.60 -10.10 14.62
N GLY A 151 22.28 -11.26 14.81
CA GLY A 151 23.53 -11.34 15.57
C GLY A 151 23.35 -11.46 17.08
N PHE A 152 22.09 -11.56 17.54
CA PHE A 152 21.71 -11.84 18.91
C PHE A 152 20.43 -12.68 18.97
N PRO A 153 20.13 -13.38 20.06
CA PRO A 153 18.87 -14.09 20.24
C PRO A 153 17.70 -13.10 20.27
N SER A 154 16.76 -13.27 19.37
CA SER A 154 15.54 -12.47 19.29
C SER A 154 14.30 -13.35 19.34
N LYS A 155 13.29 -12.94 20.12
CA LYS A 155 11.97 -13.58 20.18
C LYS A 155 11.14 -13.26 18.93
N TYR A 156 11.41 -12.11 18.30
CA TYR A 156 10.62 -11.58 17.20
C TYR A 156 11.43 -11.46 15.93
N LYS A 157 10.76 -11.67 14.81
CA LYS A 157 11.26 -11.37 13.48
C LYS A 157 10.54 -10.15 12.93
N LEU A 158 11.30 -9.13 12.54
CA LEU A 158 10.76 -7.91 11.92
C LEU A 158 10.57 -8.14 10.42
N LYS A 159 9.41 -7.74 9.93
CA LYS A 159 9.04 -7.81 8.51
C LYS A 159 8.56 -6.45 8.04
N CYS A 160 8.71 -6.21 6.74
CA CYS A 160 8.21 -5.04 6.04
C CYS A 160 7.32 -5.48 4.88
N LYS A 161 6.21 -4.78 4.66
CA LYS A 161 5.33 -5.01 3.53
C LYS A 161 4.76 -3.70 3.02
N SER A 162 4.72 -3.56 1.71
CA SER A 162 4.07 -2.43 1.05
C SER A 162 2.70 -2.85 0.52
N TYR A 163 1.74 -1.94 0.60
CA TYR A 163 0.40 -2.06 0.06
C TYR A 163 0.17 -0.91 -0.92
N SER A 164 -0.44 -1.20 -2.04
CA SER A 164 -0.69 -0.23 -3.10
C SER A 164 -1.98 -0.56 -3.84
N PRO A 165 -2.64 0.44 -4.44
CA PRO A 165 -3.73 0.21 -5.37
C PRO A 165 -3.38 -0.67 -6.57
N MET A 166 -2.10 -0.71 -6.96
CA MET A 166 -1.59 -1.63 -7.97
C MET A 166 -1.78 -3.11 -7.59
N ASP A 167 -1.83 -3.41 -6.29
CA ASP A 167 -2.08 -4.75 -5.75
C ASP A 167 -3.58 -5.00 -5.47
N GLY A 168 -4.46 -4.09 -5.90
CA GLY A 168 -5.90 -4.15 -5.62
C GLY A 168 -6.26 -3.78 -4.19
N VAL A 169 -5.37 -3.11 -3.47
CA VAL A 169 -5.61 -2.62 -2.10
C VAL A 169 -6.12 -1.20 -2.16
N LYS A 170 -7.21 -0.91 -1.47
CA LYS A 170 -7.69 0.48 -1.31
C LYS A 170 -7.12 1.05 -0.03
N LEU A 171 -6.51 2.21 -0.11
CA LEU A 171 -5.88 2.91 1.00
C LEU A 171 -6.78 4.06 1.49
N TYR A 172 -6.88 4.21 2.82
CA TYR A 172 -7.75 5.20 3.46
C TYR A 172 -6.97 5.88 4.60
N PRO A 173 -6.06 6.82 4.25
CA PRO A 173 -5.36 7.62 5.25
C PRO A 173 -6.31 8.62 5.90
N LEU A 174 -6.26 8.72 7.21
CA LEU A 174 -6.91 9.78 7.96
C LEU A 174 -5.84 10.74 8.46
N LEU A 175 -5.84 11.94 7.89
CA LEU A 175 -4.91 13.00 8.21
C LEU A 175 -5.58 14.03 9.13
N ASP A 176 -4.79 14.72 9.94
CA ASP A 176 -5.25 15.89 10.70
C ASP A 176 -5.12 17.18 9.87
N GLU A 177 -5.43 18.30 10.49
CA GLU A 177 -5.35 19.65 9.86
C GLU A 177 -3.92 20.08 9.51
N ARG A 178 -2.90 19.32 9.94
CA ARG A 178 -1.48 19.57 9.69
C ARG A 178 -0.88 18.53 8.74
N ASP A 179 -1.73 17.73 8.10
CA ASP A 179 -1.34 16.59 7.27
C ASP A 179 -0.58 15.47 8.02
N ASP A 180 -0.67 15.44 9.36
CA ASP A 180 -0.13 14.35 10.14
C ASP A 180 -1.12 13.16 10.13
N MET A 181 -0.59 11.96 9.88
CA MET A 181 -1.39 10.74 9.83
C MET A 181 -1.84 10.30 11.23
N ILE A 182 -3.15 10.36 11.50
CA ILE A 182 -3.76 9.96 12.78
C ILE A 182 -4.31 8.54 12.76
N ALA A 183 -4.68 8.03 11.60
CA ALA A 183 -5.01 6.62 11.38
C ALA A 183 -4.72 6.22 9.93
N MET A 184 -4.46 4.95 9.73
CA MET A 184 -4.34 4.36 8.41
C MET A 184 -5.22 3.15 8.29
N SER A 185 -6.14 3.18 7.35
CA SER A 185 -7.00 2.05 7.03
C SER A 185 -6.72 1.55 5.62
N PHE A 186 -6.92 0.26 5.39
CA PHE A 186 -6.80 -0.31 4.06
C PHE A 186 -7.71 -1.53 3.90
N GLU A 187 -8.28 -1.64 2.72
CA GLU A 187 -9.16 -2.74 2.31
C GLU A 187 -8.43 -3.62 1.31
N TYR A 188 -8.44 -4.92 1.56
CA TYR A 188 -7.82 -5.91 0.69
C TYR A 188 -8.61 -7.21 0.67
N THR A 189 -8.42 -7.99 -0.39
CA THR A 189 -9.10 -9.28 -0.55
C THR A 189 -8.10 -10.43 -0.48
N LYS A 190 -8.45 -11.47 0.26
CA LYS A 190 -7.68 -12.73 0.29
C LYS A 190 -8.55 -13.88 -0.20
N LYS A 191 -7.95 -14.79 -0.95
CA LYS A 191 -8.58 -16.06 -1.32
C LYS A 191 -8.43 -17.05 -0.18
N ARG A 192 -9.55 -17.65 0.23
CA ARG A 192 -9.62 -18.77 1.17
C ARG A 192 -10.31 -19.93 0.48
N GLY A 193 -9.52 -20.82 -0.15
CA GLY A 193 -10.05 -21.86 -1.06
C GLY A 193 -10.62 -21.24 -2.34
N ALA A 194 -11.89 -21.52 -2.62
CA ALA A 194 -12.61 -20.96 -3.79
C ALA A 194 -13.22 -19.57 -3.51
N GLU A 195 -13.31 -19.15 -2.26
CA GLU A 195 -13.95 -17.90 -1.86
C GLU A 195 -12.94 -16.76 -1.77
N SER A 196 -13.39 -15.56 -2.14
CA SER A 196 -12.67 -14.31 -1.96
C SER A 196 -13.29 -13.54 -0.80
N ILE A 197 -12.51 -13.28 0.24
CA ILE A 197 -12.97 -12.60 1.45
C ILE A 197 -12.27 -11.25 1.53
N SER A 198 -13.07 -10.19 1.70
CA SER A 198 -12.54 -8.84 1.90
C SER A 198 -12.26 -8.59 3.37
N PHE A 199 -11.17 -7.89 3.62
CA PHE A 199 -10.73 -7.46 4.94
C PHE A 199 -10.59 -5.95 4.96
N PHE A 200 -10.98 -5.33 6.06
CA PHE A 200 -10.71 -3.92 6.34
C PHE A 200 -9.88 -3.84 7.61
N GLU A 201 -8.74 -3.20 7.53
CA GLU A 201 -7.75 -3.15 8.59
C GLU A 201 -7.41 -1.71 8.90
N THR A 202 -7.38 -1.33 10.19
CA THR A 202 -7.11 0.04 10.63
C THR A 202 -6.07 0.05 11.74
N TYR A 203 -5.07 0.90 11.57
CA TYR A 203 -4.07 1.22 12.57
C TYR A 203 -4.24 2.66 13.03
N THR A 204 -4.30 2.86 14.32
CA THR A 204 -4.24 4.17 14.98
C THR A 204 -2.90 4.31 15.70
N ALA A 205 -2.71 5.39 16.45
CA ALA A 205 -1.47 5.63 17.20
C ALA A 205 -1.09 4.49 18.16
N ASP A 206 -2.08 3.78 18.72
CA ASP A 206 -1.90 2.79 19.79
C ASP A 206 -2.73 1.52 19.62
N LYS A 207 -3.65 1.48 18.64
CA LYS A 207 -4.60 0.38 18.49
C LYS A 207 -4.66 -0.14 17.06
N HIS A 208 -4.96 -1.43 16.95
CA HIS A 208 -5.17 -2.15 15.70
C HIS A 208 -6.58 -2.73 15.70
N TYR A 209 -7.28 -2.58 14.58
CA TYR A 209 -8.61 -3.12 14.32
C TYR A 209 -8.60 -3.90 13.02
N LEU A 210 -9.33 -5.00 13.00
CA LEU A 210 -9.48 -5.84 11.80
C LEU A 210 -10.92 -6.30 11.67
N TRP A 211 -11.49 -6.10 10.49
CA TRP A 211 -12.80 -6.61 10.11
C TRP A 211 -12.68 -7.57 8.93
N GLU A 212 -13.53 -8.57 8.92
CA GLU A 212 -13.72 -9.51 7.83
C GLU A 212 -15.13 -9.33 7.27
N GLN A 213 -15.26 -9.31 5.95
CA GLN A 213 -16.55 -9.26 5.29
C GLN A 213 -17.25 -10.61 5.43
N SER A 214 -18.47 -10.63 6.02
CA SER A 214 -19.31 -11.80 6.20
C SER A 214 -20.69 -11.53 5.62
N GLY A 215 -21.00 -12.18 4.48
CA GLY A 215 -22.24 -11.89 3.76
C GLY A 215 -22.30 -10.45 3.29
N THR A 216 -23.33 -9.70 3.69
CA THR A 216 -23.53 -8.28 3.34
C THR A 216 -22.93 -7.32 4.37
N GLY A 217 -22.36 -7.81 5.47
CA GLY A 217 -21.87 -6.97 6.57
C GLY A 217 -20.40 -7.19 6.91
N TRP A 218 -19.92 -6.40 7.85
CA TRP A 218 -18.58 -6.50 8.40
C TRP A 218 -18.62 -7.11 9.81
N LYS A 219 -17.72 -8.05 10.08
CA LYS A 219 -17.53 -8.65 11.40
C LYS A 219 -16.17 -8.27 11.92
N ARG A 220 -16.10 -7.66 13.10
CA ARG A 220 -14.87 -7.33 13.79
C ARG A 220 -14.18 -8.61 14.28
N ILE A 221 -12.90 -8.78 13.92
CA ILE A 221 -12.05 -9.90 14.35
C ILE A 221 -11.08 -9.44 15.43
N VAL A 222 -10.50 -8.22 15.27
CA VAL A 222 -9.59 -7.60 16.23
C VAL A 222 -10.20 -6.28 16.67
N ASP A 223 -10.38 -6.10 17.97
CA ASP A 223 -11.04 -4.95 18.58
C ASP A 223 -10.08 -4.15 19.44
N GLY A 224 -9.36 -3.24 18.80
CA GLY A 224 -8.49 -2.30 19.48
C GLY A 224 -7.33 -2.96 20.23
N GLU A 225 -6.74 -4.00 19.66
CA GLU A 225 -5.53 -4.61 20.21
C GLU A 225 -4.42 -3.55 20.32
N LYS A 226 -3.80 -3.45 21.50
CA LYS A 226 -2.80 -2.44 21.76
C LYS A 226 -1.51 -2.73 20.98
N ILE A 227 -1.05 -1.74 20.22
CA ILE A 227 0.25 -1.77 19.53
C ILE A 227 1.32 -1.29 20.49
N SER A 228 2.24 -2.18 20.89
CA SER A 228 3.17 -1.91 22.00
C SER A 228 4.38 -1.03 21.65
N ILE A 229 4.65 -0.72 20.36
CA ILE A 229 5.98 -0.23 19.97
C ILE A 229 5.98 1.02 19.08
N MET A 230 4.93 1.34 18.34
CA MET A 230 4.93 2.48 17.41
C MET A 230 3.59 3.22 17.45
N LYS A 231 3.63 4.56 17.22
CA LYS A 231 2.40 5.34 17.07
C LYS A 231 1.59 4.82 15.89
N ILE A 232 2.12 4.86 14.67
CA ILE A 232 1.54 4.19 13.51
C ILE A 232 2.64 3.34 12.89
N PRO A 233 2.46 2.01 12.73
CA PRO A 233 3.55 1.11 12.32
C PRO A 233 3.87 1.20 10.82
N GLY A 234 3.59 2.33 10.18
CA GLY A 234 3.78 2.47 8.75
C GLY A 234 4.02 3.91 8.28
N VAL A 235 4.32 4.01 7.00
CA VAL A 235 4.52 5.26 6.28
C VAL A 235 3.63 5.25 5.06
N TYR A 236 2.81 6.29 4.92
CA TYR A 236 2.00 6.54 3.74
C TYR A 236 2.67 7.60 2.89
N ASN A 237 2.96 7.24 1.65
CA ASN A 237 3.47 8.17 0.65
C ASN A 237 2.40 8.38 -0.41
N TRP A 238 2.05 9.62 -0.69
CA TRP A 238 1.06 9.99 -1.68
C TRP A 238 1.45 11.25 -2.44
N ARG A 239 0.75 11.49 -3.52
CA ARG A 239 0.96 12.64 -4.37
C ARG A 239 -0.37 13.11 -4.94
N PRO A 240 -0.70 14.40 -4.85
CA PRO A 240 -1.97 14.93 -5.34
C PRO A 240 -2.05 15.00 -6.89
N GLU A 241 -0.89 15.01 -7.56
CA GLU A 241 -0.80 15.15 -9.01
C GLU A 241 0.02 14.02 -9.64
N PRO A 242 -0.35 13.54 -10.83
CA PRO A 242 0.42 12.53 -11.55
C PRO A 242 1.79 13.07 -11.99
N PHE A 243 2.71 12.15 -12.30
CA PHE A 243 4.05 12.48 -12.78
C PHE A 243 4.09 12.86 -14.26
N TYR A 244 3.00 12.71 -15.01
CA TYR A 244 2.88 12.92 -16.45
C TYR A 244 1.53 13.51 -16.81
#